data_77d123464835e2800b69f2f01728a050
#
_entry.id   77d123464835e2800b69f2f01728a050
#
_cell.length_a   1.000
_cell.length_b   1.000
_cell.length_c   1.000
_cell.angle_alpha   90.00
_cell.angle_beta   90.00
_cell.angle_gamma   90.00
#
_symmetry.space_group_name_H-M   'P 1'
#
loop_
_entity.id
_entity.type
_entity.pdbx_description
1 polymer ?
#
loop_
_entity_poly.entity_id
_entity_poly.type
_entity_poly.pdbx_seq_one_letter_code
_entity_poly.pdbx_strand_id
1 'polypeptide(L)'
;MHIGIITPAAAKSLNGNRATALRWADFLRRLGHRVSIDVEWHGDEYDLMVALHAWRSADSIAAFKQRYPDRPLILAMTGTDLYGFINSHPEPTLTSIRSADRLVTLHHLATRVLPESSHNKVHVIHQSAIPLPASLSKKPRRSVRHFDICVVGHLREEKDSMRTAYAVRDLPASSRIRVLHFGKAHNEEWASYAEQEMALNPRYHWCGEVPHWKIRRAYSSCHLMVLSSVMEGGANVISEALVAGLPVIASDIDGSVGLLGEDYAGYYPVKNTASLRELLLKAESDTAYVQLLEKQCSKRAGLFTREAEKQGWADLLMDMGV
;
A
#
# COMPACT_ATOMS: atom_id res chain seq x y z
N MET A 1 15.52 -10.87 22.18
CA MET A 1 14.11 -10.84 22.68
C MET A 1 13.23 -11.77 21.89
N HIS A 2 12.08 -12.14 22.45
CA HIS A 2 10.99 -12.81 21.76
C HIS A 2 9.91 -11.77 21.40
N ILE A 3 9.73 -11.49 20.13
CA ILE A 3 8.76 -10.52 19.61
C ILE A 3 7.57 -11.27 19.05
N GLY A 4 6.37 -10.94 19.53
CA GLY A 4 5.11 -11.45 18.97
C GLY A 4 4.51 -10.45 17.97
N ILE A 5 4.29 -10.86 16.72
CA ILE A 5 3.57 -10.07 15.73
C ILE A 5 2.13 -10.57 15.66
N ILE A 6 1.17 -9.72 16.02
CA ILE A 6 -0.25 -10.01 15.89
C ILE A 6 -0.79 -9.35 14.62
N THR A 7 -1.43 -10.13 13.75
CA THR A 7 -2.00 -9.64 12.48
C THR A 7 -3.37 -10.25 12.21
N PRO A 8 -4.42 -9.47 11.88
CA PRO A 8 -5.77 -9.99 11.62
C PRO A 8 -5.87 -10.84 10.34
N ALA A 9 -4.73 -11.18 9.74
CA ALA A 9 -4.63 -11.91 8.50
C ALA A 9 -4.20 -13.35 8.73
N ALA A 10 -5.07 -14.32 8.40
CA ALA A 10 -4.80 -15.75 8.51
C ALA A 10 -3.52 -16.16 7.76
N ALA A 11 -2.91 -17.27 8.19
CA ALA A 11 -1.61 -17.75 7.70
C ALA A 11 -1.55 -17.95 6.17
N LYS A 12 -2.66 -18.33 5.55
CA LYS A 12 -2.78 -18.56 4.08
C LYS A 12 -3.30 -17.32 3.32
N SER A 13 -3.51 -16.19 4.00
CA SER A 13 -4.00 -14.97 3.36
C SER A 13 -2.91 -14.33 2.50
N LEU A 14 -3.28 -13.87 1.31
CA LEU A 14 -2.43 -13.08 0.41
C LEU A 14 -2.64 -11.57 0.57
N ASN A 15 -3.32 -11.13 1.64
CA ASN A 15 -3.59 -9.72 1.87
C ASN A 15 -2.35 -8.95 2.35
N GLY A 16 -2.41 -7.60 2.27
CA GLY A 16 -1.32 -6.71 2.61
C GLY A 16 -0.81 -6.85 4.05
N ASN A 17 -1.70 -7.06 5.03
CA ASN A 17 -1.31 -7.21 6.44
C ASN A 17 -0.45 -8.47 6.65
N ARG A 18 -0.80 -9.60 6.01
CA ARG A 18 0.01 -10.82 6.11
C ARG A 18 1.38 -10.65 5.46
N ALA A 19 1.42 -10.05 4.26
CA ALA A 19 2.67 -9.77 3.57
C ALA A 19 3.58 -8.84 4.40
N THR A 20 3.01 -7.84 5.04
CA THR A 20 3.70 -6.92 5.94
C THR A 20 4.24 -7.65 7.18
N ALA A 21 3.40 -8.45 7.86
CA ALA A 21 3.82 -9.21 9.03
C ALA A 21 4.99 -10.17 8.73
N LEU A 22 4.94 -10.88 7.60
CA LEU A 22 6.01 -11.77 7.16
C LEU A 22 7.31 -11.02 6.87
N ARG A 23 7.22 -9.88 6.19
CA ARG A 23 8.38 -9.05 5.86
C ARG A 23 9.03 -8.46 7.11
N TRP A 24 8.24 -7.95 8.05
CA TRP A 24 8.74 -7.41 9.32
C TRP A 24 9.34 -8.50 10.20
N ALA A 25 8.73 -9.68 10.24
CA ALA A 25 9.32 -10.83 10.95
C ALA A 25 10.70 -11.21 10.38
N ASP A 26 10.89 -11.17 9.05
CA ASP A 26 12.21 -11.40 8.44
C ASP A 26 13.22 -10.32 8.88
N PHE A 27 12.84 -9.05 8.89
CA PHE A 27 13.73 -7.97 9.34
C PHE A 27 14.10 -8.09 10.82
N LEU A 28 13.12 -8.31 11.68
CA LEU A 28 13.35 -8.47 13.12
C LEU A 28 14.21 -9.70 13.44
N ARG A 29 14.03 -10.81 12.72
CA ARG A 29 14.92 -11.98 12.84
C ARG A 29 16.36 -11.66 12.41
N ARG A 30 16.54 -10.89 11.34
CA ARG A 30 17.87 -10.43 10.89
C ARG A 30 18.51 -9.41 11.84
N LEU A 31 17.71 -8.77 12.70
CA LEU A 31 18.18 -7.92 13.79
C LEU A 31 18.51 -8.73 15.06
N GLY A 32 18.38 -10.08 15.03
CA GLY A 32 18.77 -10.96 16.11
C GLY A 32 17.65 -11.34 17.08
N HIS A 33 16.39 -11.08 16.74
CA HIS A 33 15.24 -11.40 17.59
C HIS A 33 14.58 -12.72 17.21
N ARG A 34 14.02 -13.44 18.20
CA ARG A 34 13.07 -14.52 17.96
C ARG A 34 11.71 -13.90 17.63
N VAL A 35 11.03 -14.36 16.56
CA VAL A 35 9.76 -13.77 16.13
C VAL A 35 8.70 -14.83 15.86
N SER A 36 7.55 -14.70 16.52
CA SER A 36 6.30 -15.43 16.27
C SER A 36 5.31 -14.54 15.50
N ILE A 37 4.41 -15.14 14.71
CA ILE A 37 3.35 -14.42 14.00
C ILE A 37 2.04 -15.15 14.23
N ASP A 38 1.10 -14.50 14.89
CA ASP A 38 -0.19 -15.05 15.24
C ASP A 38 -1.35 -14.14 14.80
N VAL A 39 -2.54 -14.70 14.65
CA VAL A 39 -3.74 -13.93 14.31
C VAL A 39 -4.27 -13.21 15.54
N GLU A 40 -4.24 -13.91 16.68
CA GLU A 40 -4.68 -13.45 17.99
C GLU A 40 -3.65 -13.86 19.04
N TRP A 41 -3.57 -13.12 20.13
CA TRP A 41 -2.72 -13.47 21.25
C TRP A 41 -3.42 -14.44 22.20
N HIS A 42 -2.80 -15.58 22.48
CA HIS A 42 -3.37 -16.65 23.32
C HIS A 42 -2.63 -16.86 24.65
N GLY A 43 -1.90 -15.84 25.13
CA GLY A 43 -1.18 -15.93 26.40
C GLY A 43 0.32 -16.23 26.26
N ASP A 44 0.84 -16.29 25.03
CA ASP A 44 2.25 -16.48 24.77
C ASP A 44 3.11 -15.40 25.42
N GLU A 45 4.28 -15.80 25.91
CA GLU A 45 5.19 -14.90 26.57
C GLU A 45 6.09 -14.17 25.56
N TYR A 46 5.71 -12.94 25.20
CA TYR A 46 6.50 -12.02 24.38
C TYR A 46 7.18 -10.97 25.24
N ASP A 47 8.43 -10.64 24.90
CA ASP A 47 9.12 -9.49 25.48
C ASP A 47 8.58 -8.16 24.92
N LEU A 48 8.13 -8.19 23.65
CA LEU A 48 7.54 -7.07 22.92
C LEU A 48 6.43 -7.59 22.01
N MET A 49 5.31 -6.88 21.96
CA MET A 49 4.24 -7.13 20.97
C MET A 49 4.28 -6.08 19.86
N VAL A 50 4.16 -6.53 18.61
CA VAL A 50 3.88 -5.69 17.44
C VAL A 50 2.48 -6.07 16.93
N ALA A 51 1.50 -5.20 17.11
CA ALA A 51 0.15 -5.43 16.64
C ALA A 51 -0.13 -4.67 15.34
N LEU A 52 -0.62 -5.36 14.31
CA LEU A 52 -1.09 -4.73 13.07
C LEU A 52 -2.60 -4.53 13.17
N HIS A 53 -3.06 -3.32 12.87
CA HIS A 53 -4.47 -2.93 12.84
C HIS A 53 -5.09 -2.67 14.22
N ALA A 54 -5.26 -1.42 14.60
CA ALA A 54 -5.70 -0.96 15.91
C ALA A 54 -7.05 -1.57 16.37
N TRP A 55 -8.06 -1.58 15.49
CA TRP A 55 -9.37 -2.12 15.82
C TRP A 55 -9.41 -3.65 15.87
N ARG A 56 -8.89 -4.32 14.82
CA ARG A 56 -9.00 -5.79 14.72
C ARG A 56 -8.10 -6.53 15.68
N SER A 57 -7.05 -5.91 16.17
CA SER A 57 -6.15 -6.48 17.18
C SER A 57 -6.43 -5.95 18.58
N ALA A 58 -7.53 -5.20 18.78
CA ALA A 58 -7.83 -4.52 20.04
C ALA A 58 -7.91 -5.50 21.24
N ASP A 59 -8.57 -6.64 21.07
CA ASP A 59 -8.71 -7.64 22.14
C ASP A 59 -7.35 -8.25 22.52
N SER A 60 -6.50 -8.55 21.54
CA SER A 60 -5.13 -9.05 21.78
C SER A 60 -4.25 -8.00 22.47
N ILE A 61 -4.38 -6.73 22.08
CA ILE A 61 -3.68 -5.60 22.70
C ILE A 61 -4.10 -5.45 24.16
N ALA A 62 -5.41 -5.42 24.42
CA ALA A 62 -5.97 -5.27 25.76
C ALA A 62 -5.53 -6.42 26.68
N ALA A 63 -5.68 -7.67 26.23
CA ALA A 63 -5.30 -8.86 26.97
C ALA A 63 -3.78 -8.91 27.26
N PHE A 64 -2.95 -8.55 26.29
CA PHE A 64 -1.49 -8.49 26.47
C PHE A 64 -1.08 -7.42 27.49
N LYS A 65 -1.61 -6.20 27.40
CA LYS A 65 -1.30 -5.13 28.36
C LYS A 65 -1.90 -5.38 29.74
N GLN A 66 -3.01 -6.07 29.85
CA GLN A 66 -3.55 -6.52 31.13
C GLN A 66 -2.62 -7.54 31.81
N ARG A 67 -2.07 -8.48 31.04
CA ARG A 67 -1.18 -9.52 31.57
C ARG A 67 0.24 -9.02 31.83
N TYR A 68 0.72 -8.12 30.98
CA TYR A 68 2.09 -7.59 31.00
C TYR A 68 2.08 -6.05 30.86
N PRO A 69 1.70 -5.30 31.91
CA PRO A 69 1.55 -3.83 31.82
C PRO A 69 2.82 -3.10 31.37
N ASP A 70 3.99 -3.59 31.80
CA ASP A 70 5.29 -2.94 31.57
C ASP A 70 5.97 -3.40 30.28
N ARG A 71 5.47 -4.43 29.61
CA ARG A 71 6.07 -4.88 28.34
C ARG A 71 5.70 -3.95 27.19
N PRO A 72 6.65 -3.61 26.32
CA PRO A 72 6.42 -2.68 25.25
C PRO A 72 5.44 -3.23 24.19
N LEU A 73 4.65 -2.31 23.66
CA LEU A 73 3.68 -2.53 22.58
C LEU A 73 3.92 -1.53 21.44
N ILE A 74 4.20 -2.04 20.26
CA ILE A 74 4.21 -1.27 19.01
C ILE A 74 2.92 -1.56 18.26
N LEU A 75 2.18 -0.50 17.89
CA LEU A 75 0.96 -0.61 17.09
C LEU A 75 1.21 -0.07 15.69
N ALA A 76 1.04 -0.93 14.69
CA ALA A 76 1.12 -0.52 13.29
C ALA A 76 -0.26 -0.13 12.76
N MET A 77 -0.39 1.14 12.37
CA MET A 77 -1.61 1.71 11.84
C MET A 77 -1.74 1.38 10.35
N THR A 78 -2.92 0.89 9.96
CA THR A 78 -3.25 0.59 8.57
C THR A 78 -4.19 1.64 7.97
N GLY A 79 -4.43 1.62 6.65
CA GLY A 79 -5.31 2.61 6.02
C GLY A 79 -6.74 2.58 6.55
N THR A 80 -7.27 1.39 6.80
CA THR A 80 -8.63 1.25 7.34
C THR A 80 -8.74 1.68 8.80
N ASP A 81 -7.67 1.59 9.59
CA ASP A 81 -7.67 2.15 10.94
C ASP A 81 -7.73 3.67 10.92
N LEU A 82 -6.80 4.28 10.15
CA LEU A 82 -6.62 5.73 10.09
C LEU A 82 -7.84 6.44 9.49
N TYR A 83 -8.41 5.91 8.41
CA TYR A 83 -9.41 6.62 7.63
C TYR A 83 -10.83 6.04 7.73
N GLY A 84 -11.00 4.93 8.44
CA GLY A 84 -12.28 4.25 8.61
C GLY A 84 -12.61 3.98 10.08
N PHE A 85 -11.90 3.03 10.70
CA PHE A 85 -12.28 2.53 12.03
C PHE A 85 -12.06 3.52 13.17
N ILE A 86 -11.15 4.47 13.04
CA ILE A 86 -11.02 5.56 14.03
C ILE A 86 -12.32 6.36 14.17
N ASN A 87 -13.13 6.42 13.10
CA ASN A 87 -14.41 7.12 13.10
C ASN A 87 -15.60 6.17 13.37
N SER A 88 -15.61 4.97 12.78
CA SER A 88 -16.74 4.04 12.90
C SER A 88 -16.70 3.17 14.17
N HIS A 89 -15.52 2.92 14.71
CA HIS A 89 -15.28 2.15 15.94
C HIS A 89 -14.25 2.87 16.83
N PRO A 90 -14.56 4.11 17.28
CA PRO A 90 -13.58 4.99 17.93
C PRO A 90 -13.03 4.39 19.22
N GLU A 91 -13.89 3.84 20.08
CA GLU A 91 -13.46 3.42 21.42
C GLU A 91 -12.39 2.31 21.39
N PRO A 92 -12.55 1.15 20.71
CA PRO A 92 -11.51 0.14 20.68
C PRO A 92 -10.26 0.60 19.92
N THR A 93 -10.43 1.41 18.84
CA THR A 93 -9.31 1.93 18.05
C THR A 93 -8.45 2.91 18.86
N LEU A 94 -9.10 3.89 19.53
CA LEU A 94 -8.40 4.89 20.35
C LEU A 94 -7.79 4.26 21.61
N THR A 95 -8.43 3.25 22.19
CA THR A 95 -7.87 2.51 23.34
C THR A 95 -6.60 1.77 22.93
N SER A 96 -6.56 1.13 21.76
CA SER A 96 -5.36 0.50 21.24
C SER A 96 -4.23 1.53 21.01
N ILE A 97 -4.56 2.71 20.45
CA ILE A 97 -3.60 3.82 20.24
C ILE A 97 -3.05 4.33 21.59
N ARG A 98 -3.91 4.51 22.59
CA ARG A 98 -3.48 4.95 23.95
C ARG A 98 -2.56 3.92 24.60
N SER A 99 -2.86 2.64 24.48
CA SER A 99 -2.12 1.52 25.09
C SER A 99 -0.75 1.27 24.44
N ALA A 100 -0.55 1.74 23.20
CA ALA A 100 0.72 1.57 22.50
C ALA A 100 1.80 2.51 23.02
N ASP A 101 3.03 1.99 23.16
CA ASP A 101 4.22 2.77 23.52
C ASP A 101 4.78 3.49 22.29
N ARG A 102 4.65 2.87 21.10
CA ARG A 102 5.01 3.44 19.79
C ARG A 102 3.97 3.10 18.75
N LEU A 103 3.79 4.01 17.79
CA LEU A 103 2.94 3.85 16.63
C LEU A 103 3.79 3.80 15.36
N VAL A 104 3.63 2.78 14.55
CA VAL A 104 4.23 2.72 13.22
C VAL A 104 3.21 3.15 12.19
N THR A 105 3.52 4.18 11.43
CA THR A 105 2.75 4.64 10.27
C THR A 105 3.57 4.47 8.99
N LEU A 106 2.90 4.38 7.85
CA LEU A 106 3.57 4.11 6.58
C LEU A 106 3.93 5.40 5.81
N HIS A 107 3.48 6.55 6.32
CA HIS A 107 3.80 7.89 5.82
C HIS A 107 3.56 8.93 6.92
N HIS A 108 4.19 10.10 6.79
CA HIS A 108 4.15 11.16 7.80
C HIS A 108 2.78 11.85 7.94
N LEU A 109 1.97 11.91 6.86
CA LEU A 109 0.66 12.56 6.89
C LEU A 109 -0.40 11.80 7.73
N ALA A 110 -0.11 10.58 8.16
CA ALA A 110 -0.98 9.83 9.06
C ALA A 110 -1.25 10.57 10.39
N THR A 111 -0.35 11.45 10.82
CA THR A 111 -0.53 12.28 12.02
C THR A 111 -1.73 13.23 11.91
N ARG A 112 -2.17 13.61 10.71
CA ARG A 112 -3.33 14.49 10.51
C ARG A 112 -4.65 13.94 11.08
N VAL A 113 -4.75 12.60 11.16
CA VAL A 113 -5.96 11.90 11.62
C VAL A 113 -5.77 11.22 12.99
N LEU A 114 -4.54 11.17 13.49
CA LEU A 114 -4.25 10.63 14.81
C LEU A 114 -4.49 11.69 15.89
N PRO A 115 -4.90 11.27 17.12
CA PRO A 115 -4.96 12.20 18.26
C PRO A 115 -3.62 12.89 18.49
N GLU A 116 -3.63 14.19 18.73
CA GLU A 116 -2.43 14.99 18.94
C GLU A 116 -1.55 14.43 20.09
N SER A 117 -2.19 13.93 21.15
CA SER A 117 -1.52 13.27 22.29
C SER A 117 -0.71 12.02 21.93
N SER A 118 -0.88 11.49 20.71
CA SER A 118 -0.15 10.31 20.22
C SER A 118 0.96 10.65 19.21
N HIS A 119 1.09 11.91 18.79
CA HIS A 119 2.04 12.31 17.74
C HIS A 119 3.49 12.02 18.12
N ASN A 120 3.85 12.19 19.40
CA ASN A 120 5.19 11.90 19.92
C ASN A 120 5.55 10.41 19.95
N LYS A 121 4.58 9.52 19.74
CA LYS A 121 4.77 8.06 19.64
C LYS A 121 4.95 7.60 18.19
N VAL A 122 4.73 8.47 17.18
CA VAL A 122 4.68 8.10 15.78
C VAL A 122 6.08 7.94 15.19
N HIS A 123 6.33 6.78 14.59
CA HIS A 123 7.49 6.47 13.76
C HIS A 123 7.03 6.12 12.35
N VAL A 124 7.64 6.74 11.35
CA VAL A 124 7.34 6.46 9.94
C VAL A 124 8.27 5.38 9.43
N ILE A 125 7.72 4.22 9.06
CA ILE A 125 8.48 3.13 8.43
C ILE A 125 7.82 2.83 7.08
N HIS A 126 8.45 3.28 5.99
CA HIS A 126 7.95 3.03 4.65
C HIS A 126 8.04 1.54 4.30
N GLN A 127 7.02 1.01 3.65
CA GLN A 127 7.01 -0.38 3.23
C GLN A 127 7.89 -0.59 1.99
N SER A 128 8.85 -1.51 2.09
CA SER A 128 9.77 -1.81 1.00
C SER A 128 9.17 -2.70 -0.08
N ALA A 129 9.72 -2.59 -1.26
CA ALA A 129 9.47 -3.47 -2.39
C ALA A 129 10.74 -4.18 -2.85
N ILE A 130 10.58 -5.33 -3.50
CA ILE A 130 11.69 -6.09 -4.07
C ILE A 130 11.99 -5.52 -5.47
N PRO A 131 13.23 -5.09 -5.77
CA PRO A 131 13.60 -4.63 -7.10
C PRO A 131 13.30 -5.66 -8.19
N LEU A 132 13.00 -5.19 -9.40
CA LEU A 132 12.86 -6.08 -10.54
C LEU A 132 14.15 -6.85 -10.78
N PRO A 133 14.09 -8.15 -11.17
CA PRO A 133 15.28 -8.88 -11.57
C PRO A 133 15.93 -8.21 -12.79
N ALA A 134 17.26 -8.32 -12.89
CA ALA A 134 18.04 -7.69 -13.96
C ALA A 134 17.54 -8.02 -15.39
N SER A 135 16.95 -9.20 -15.57
CA SER A 135 16.33 -9.62 -16.83
C SER A 135 15.11 -8.77 -17.25
N LEU A 136 14.41 -8.17 -16.28
CA LEU A 136 13.25 -7.32 -16.50
C LEU A 136 13.60 -5.82 -16.44
N SER A 137 14.56 -5.42 -15.61
CA SER A 137 14.93 -4.01 -15.41
C SER A 137 15.78 -3.44 -16.53
N LYS A 138 16.68 -4.24 -17.14
CA LYS A 138 17.64 -3.76 -18.16
C LYS A 138 17.03 -3.47 -19.54
N LYS A 139 15.87 -4.01 -19.85
CA LYS A 139 15.17 -3.80 -21.13
C LYS A 139 13.65 -3.80 -20.90
N PRO A 140 13.06 -2.70 -20.45
CA PRO A 140 11.60 -2.60 -20.40
C PRO A 140 11.05 -2.79 -21.82
N ARG A 141 10.20 -3.80 -22.00
CA ARG A 141 9.58 -4.10 -23.29
C ARG A 141 8.21 -3.42 -23.36
N ARG A 142 8.21 -2.09 -23.28
CA ARG A 142 6.99 -1.31 -23.47
C ARG A 142 6.48 -1.48 -24.89
N SER A 143 5.16 -1.67 -25.03
CA SER A 143 4.52 -1.79 -26.33
C SER A 143 4.63 -0.48 -27.09
N VAL A 144 4.97 -0.55 -28.40
CA VAL A 144 4.87 0.61 -29.29
C VAL A 144 3.47 0.75 -29.88
N ARG A 145 2.69 -0.33 -29.89
CA ARG A 145 1.32 -0.38 -30.44
C ARG A 145 0.29 0.15 -29.46
N HIS A 146 0.47 -0.11 -28.17
CA HIS A 146 -0.43 0.30 -27.10
C HIS A 146 0.34 1.14 -26.06
N PHE A 147 -0.36 2.09 -25.46
CA PHE A 147 0.08 2.75 -24.25
C PHE A 147 -0.53 2.00 -23.06
N ASP A 148 0.20 1.00 -22.55
CA ASP A 148 -0.28 0.11 -21.52
C ASP A 148 -0.21 0.75 -20.14
N ILE A 149 -1.35 0.76 -19.45
CA ILE A 149 -1.50 1.23 -18.08
C ILE A 149 -1.83 0.02 -17.21
N CYS A 150 -1.14 -0.18 -16.09
CA CYS A 150 -1.55 -1.18 -15.12
C CYS A 150 -2.30 -0.55 -13.95
N VAL A 151 -3.32 -1.27 -13.49
CA VAL A 151 -4.00 -1.06 -12.21
C VAL A 151 -3.77 -2.33 -11.39
N VAL A 152 -3.25 -2.18 -10.18
CA VAL A 152 -2.96 -3.32 -9.30
C VAL A 152 -3.71 -3.14 -7.98
N GLY A 153 -4.74 -3.95 -7.78
CA GLY A 153 -5.59 -3.89 -6.60
C GLY A 153 -6.83 -4.76 -6.76
N HIS A 154 -7.32 -5.28 -5.63
CA HIS A 154 -8.59 -6.01 -5.64
C HIS A 154 -9.75 -5.07 -5.98
N LEU A 155 -10.76 -5.61 -6.70
CA LEU A 155 -11.98 -4.86 -7.01
C LEU A 155 -12.83 -4.75 -5.75
N ARG A 156 -12.88 -3.54 -5.18
CA ARG A 156 -13.65 -3.20 -3.99
C ARG A 156 -13.79 -1.68 -3.86
N GLU A 157 -14.71 -1.25 -3.01
CA GLU A 157 -15.11 0.15 -2.90
C GLU A 157 -13.95 1.09 -2.53
N GLU A 158 -13.14 0.77 -1.52
CA GLU A 158 -12.05 1.63 -1.03
C GLU A 158 -10.95 1.85 -2.07
N LYS A 159 -10.88 0.97 -3.07
CA LYS A 159 -9.92 1.07 -4.19
C LYS A 159 -10.46 1.90 -5.35
N ASP A 160 -11.75 2.25 -5.35
CA ASP A 160 -12.43 2.90 -6.50
C ASP A 160 -12.05 2.23 -7.83
N SER A 161 -12.12 0.90 -7.81
CA SER A 161 -11.43 0.00 -8.73
C SER A 161 -11.78 0.20 -10.20
N MET A 162 -12.99 0.70 -10.49
CA MET A 162 -13.48 0.91 -11.85
C MET A 162 -13.14 2.30 -12.41
N ARG A 163 -12.56 3.20 -11.61
CA ARG A 163 -12.28 4.59 -12.01
C ARG A 163 -11.45 4.70 -13.29
N THR A 164 -10.38 3.90 -13.37
CA THR A 164 -9.50 3.89 -14.55
C THR A 164 -10.22 3.35 -15.78
N ALA A 165 -11.08 2.33 -15.63
CA ALA A 165 -11.89 1.80 -16.71
C ALA A 165 -12.82 2.89 -17.27
N TYR A 166 -13.53 3.60 -16.39
CA TYR A 166 -14.43 4.71 -16.79
C TYR A 166 -13.68 5.89 -17.43
N ALA A 167 -12.45 6.17 -16.98
CA ALA A 167 -11.64 7.24 -17.56
C ALA A 167 -11.27 6.96 -19.02
N VAL A 168 -11.15 5.69 -19.43
CA VAL A 168 -10.73 5.32 -20.78
C VAL A 168 -11.87 4.94 -21.72
N ARG A 169 -13.14 4.98 -21.27
CA ARG A 169 -14.30 4.64 -22.12
C ARG A 169 -14.40 5.47 -23.39
N ASP A 170 -14.34 6.79 -23.22
CA ASP A 170 -14.65 7.75 -24.28
C ASP A 170 -13.39 8.45 -24.79
N LEU A 171 -12.29 7.73 -24.87
CA LEU A 171 -11.07 8.26 -25.45
C LEU A 171 -11.17 8.37 -26.97
N PRO A 172 -10.49 9.34 -27.60
CA PRO A 172 -10.41 9.44 -29.06
C PRO A 172 -9.99 8.12 -29.71
N ALA A 173 -10.49 7.83 -30.88
CA ALA A 173 -10.13 6.61 -31.63
C ALA A 173 -8.63 6.51 -31.92
N SER A 174 -7.92 7.64 -32.00
CA SER A 174 -6.48 7.70 -32.17
C SER A 174 -5.68 7.34 -30.91
N SER A 175 -6.29 7.33 -29.73
CA SER A 175 -5.61 6.95 -28.47
C SER A 175 -5.28 5.46 -28.46
N ARG A 176 -4.05 5.14 -28.07
CA ARG A 176 -3.52 3.79 -27.93
C ARG A 176 -3.61 3.25 -26.49
N ILE A 177 -4.21 4.01 -25.59
CA ILE A 177 -4.33 3.63 -24.17
C ILE A 177 -5.08 2.31 -24.04
N ARG A 178 -4.49 1.40 -23.23
CA ARG A 178 -5.07 0.13 -22.81
C ARG A 178 -4.81 -0.06 -21.31
N VAL A 179 -5.83 -0.47 -20.58
CA VAL A 179 -5.77 -0.72 -19.14
C VAL A 179 -5.73 -2.21 -18.86
N LEU A 180 -4.75 -2.65 -18.09
CA LEU A 180 -4.59 -4.01 -17.59
C LEU A 180 -4.81 -3.97 -16.07
N HIS A 181 -5.94 -4.49 -15.60
CA HIS A 181 -6.31 -4.45 -14.20
C HIS A 181 -6.09 -5.83 -13.56
N PHE A 182 -5.18 -5.89 -12.57
CA PHE A 182 -4.81 -7.09 -11.84
C PHE A 182 -5.35 -7.04 -10.42
N GLY A 183 -6.13 -8.03 -10.05
CA GLY A 183 -6.69 -8.18 -8.72
C GLY A 183 -7.95 -9.01 -8.70
N LYS A 184 -8.20 -9.67 -7.57
CA LYS A 184 -9.40 -10.46 -7.35
C LYS A 184 -10.61 -9.55 -7.12
N ALA A 185 -11.78 -9.93 -7.62
CA ALA A 185 -13.03 -9.31 -7.21
C ALA A 185 -13.36 -9.69 -5.75
N HIS A 186 -13.82 -8.71 -4.97
CA HIS A 186 -14.18 -8.92 -3.56
C HIS A 186 -15.39 -9.88 -3.43
N ASN A 187 -16.35 -9.78 -4.36
CA ASN A 187 -17.53 -10.60 -4.46
C ASN A 187 -17.97 -10.73 -5.94
N GLU A 188 -19.03 -11.47 -6.20
CA GLU A 188 -19.59 -11.70 -7.54
C GLU A 188 -20.10 -10.42 -8.21
N GLU A 189 -20.61 -9.47 -7.43
CA GLU A 189 -21.07 -8.19 -7.95
C GLU A 189 -19.90 -7.39 -8.59
N TRP A 190 -18.77 -7.30 -7.91
CA TRP A 190 -17.56 -6.67 -8.45
C TRP A 190 -17.02 -7.40 -9.70
N ALA A 191 -17.11 -8.73 -9.72
CA ALA A 191 -16.72 -9.49 -10.90
C ALA A 191 -17.64 -9.15 -12.09
N SER A 192 -18.95 -9.14 -11.85
CA SER A 192 -19.94 -8.77 -12.87
C SER A 192 -19.74 -7.37 -13.43
N TYR A 193 -19.45 -6.37 -12.56
CA TYR A 193 -19.12 -5.00 -13.01
C TYR A 193 -17.89 -4.96 -13.93
N ALA A 194 -16.83 -5.70 -13.58
CA ALA A 194 -15.64 -5.73 -14.41
C ALA A 194 -15.86 -6.45 -15.76
N GLU A 195 -16.63 -7.54 -15.77
CA GLU A 195 -16.97 -8.28 -16.99
C GLU A 195 -17.88 -7.46 -17.92
N GLN A 196 -18.89 -6.79 -17.37
CA GLN A 196 -19.74 -5.86 -18.13
C GLN A 196 -18.92 -4.71 -18.73
N GLU A 197 -18.00 -4.16 -17.95
CA GLU A 197 -17.11 -3.10 -18.44
C GLU A 197 -16.22 -3.61 -19.58
N MET A 198 -15.65 -4.81 -19.49
CA MET A 198 -14.85 -5.39 -20.57
C MET A 198 -15.66 -5.61 -21.85
N ALA A 199 -16.95 -5.95 -21.72
CA ALA A 199 -17.83 -6.13 -22.88
C ALA A 199 -18.14 -4.81 -23.61
N LEU A 200 -18.20 -3.69 -22.86
CA LEU A 200 -18.53 -2.36 -23.38
C LEU A 200 -17.29 -1.54 -23.78
N ASN A 201 -16.16 -1.81 -23.17
CA ASN A 201 -14.95 -1.00 -23.26
C ASN A 201 -13.74 -1.84 -23.70
N PRO A 202 -13.41 -1.88 -25.00
CA PRO A 202 -12.31 -2.69 -25.52
C PRO A 202 -10.92 -2.25 -25.03
N ARG A 203 -10.83 -1.11 -24.33
CA ARG A 203 -9.58 -0.61 -23.75
C ARG A 203 -9.32 -1.15 -22.34
N TYR A 204 -10.33 -1.73 -21.69
CA TYR A 204 -10.23 -2.25 -20.33
C TYR A 204 -10.16 -3.77 -20.33
N HIS A 205 -9.16 -4.31 -19.62
CA HIS A 205 -8.96 -5.76 -19.46
C HIS A 205 -8.77 -6.08 -17.98
N TRP A 206 -9.76 -6.70 -17.37
CA TRP A 206 -9.60 -7.28 -16.04
C TRP A 206 -8.94 -8.66 -16.15
N CYS A 207 -7.75 -8.79 -15.54
CA CYS A 207 -6.90 -9.98 -15.61
C CYS A 207 -7.13 -10.95 -14.44
N GLY A 208 -8.04 -10.61 -13.50
CA GLY A 208 -8.28 -11.41 -12.31
C GLY A 208 -7.08 -11.40 -11.34
N GLU A 209 -7.10 -12.35 -10.40
CA GLU A 209 -5.98 -12.57 -9.49
C GLU A 209 -4.85 -13.30 -10.22
N VAL A 210 -3.65 -12.75 -10.15
CA VAL A 210 -2.48 -13.34 -10.80
C VAL A 210 -1.32 -13.49 -9.83
N PRO A 211 -0.41 -14.44 -10.05
CA PRO A 211 0.81 -14.57 -9.25
C PRO A 211 1.65 -13.30 -9.30
N HIS A 212 2.32 -12.95 -8.20
CA HIS A 212 3.12 -11.73 -8.05
C HIS A 212 4.17 -11.52 -9.16
N TRP A 213 4.75 -12.59 -9.70
CA TRP A 213 5.71 -12.47 -10.81
C TRP A 213 5.08 -11.88 -12.08
N LYS A 214 3.76 -12.09 -12.34
CA LYS A 214 3.04 -11.45 -13.45
C LYS A 214 2.88 -9.95 -13.21
N ILE A 215 2.59 -9.54 -11.98
CA ILE A 215 2.53 -8.12 -11.58
C ILE A 215 3.89 -7.46 -11.83
N ARG A 216 4.98 -8.08 -11.39
CA ARG A 216 6.34 -7.57 -11.60
C ARG A 216 6.68 -7.44 -13.10
N ARG A 217 6.19 -8.38 -13.93
CA ARG A 217 6.34 -8.28 -15.37
C ARG A 217 5.50 -7.12 -15.93
N ALA A 218 4.29 -6.89 -15.45
CA ALA A 218 3.47 -5.74 -15.83
C ALA A 218 4.19 -4.42 -15.49
N TYR A 219 4.76 -4.28 -14.28
CA TYR A 219 5.55 -3.11 -13.92
C TYR A 219 6.73 -2.85 -14.88
N SER A 220 7.36 -3.88 -15.44
CA SER A 220 8.45 -3.71 -16.41
C SER A 220 7.99 -3.43 -17.85
N SER A 221 6.73 -3.69 -18.18
CA SER A 221 6.23 -3.60 -19.56
C SER A 221 5.18 -2.51 -19.76
N CYS A 222 4.50 -2.06 -18.73
CA CYS A 222 3.56 -0.94 -18.80
C CYS A 222 4.29 0.41 -18.85
N HIS A 223 3.57 1.43 -19.31
CA HIS A 223 4.07 2.81 -19.41
C HIS A 223 3.79 3.59 -18.14
N LEU A 224 2.72 3.21 -17.43
CA LEU A 224 2.18 3.93 -16.28
C LEU A 224 1.43 2.97 -15.34
N MET A 225 1.42 3.26 -14.05
CA MET A 225 0.50 2.68 -13.10
C MET A 225 -0.53 3.72 -12.65
N VAL A 226 -1.79 3.30 -12.45
CA VAL A 226 -2.82 4.14 -11.83
C VAL A 226 -3.23 3.54 -10.49
N LEU A 227 -3.29 4.40 -9.46
CA LEU A 227 -3.92 4.12 -8.18
C LEU A 227 -5.12 5.05 -7.99
N SER A 228 -6.31 4.48 -7.87
CA SER A 228 -7.58 5.22 -7.76
C SER A 228 -8.22 5.20 -6.38
N SER A 229 -7.52 4.67 -5.38
CA SER A 229 -8.05 4.45 -4.04
C SER A 229 -8.63 5.72 -3.40
N VAL A 230 -9.69 5.56 -2.63
CA VAL A 230 -10.28 6.65 -1.82
C VAL A 230 -9.62 6.77 -0.45
N MET A 231 -8.96 5.71 0.00
CA MET A 231 -8.18 5.69 1.24
C MET A 231 -7.05 4.66 1.18
N GLU A 232 -5.88 5.01 1.71
CA GLU A 232 -4.72 4.12 1.87
C GLU A 232 -3.89 4.57 3.07
N GLY A 233 -3.40 3.61 3.84
CA GLY A 233 -2.39 3.89 4.88
C GLY A 233 -0.95 3.90 4.36
N GLY A 234 -0.75 3.49 3.12
CA GLY A 234 0.51 3.33 2.43
C GLY A 234 0.41 2.15 1.47
N ALA A 235 0.05 2.44 0.21
CA ALA A 235 -0.20 1.40 -0.78
C ALA A 235 1.11 0.72 -1.22
N ASN A 236 1.29 -0.56 -0.90
CA ASN A 236 2.46 -1.36 -1.34
C ASN A 236 2.71 -1.26 -2.85
N VAL A 237 1.64 -1.16 -3.65
CA VAL A 237 1.75 -1.07 -5.11
C VAL A 237 2.47 0.21 -5.58
N ILE A 238 2.37 1.32 -4.82
CA ILE A 238 3.17 2.53 -5.08
C ILE A 238 4.64 2.21 -4.85
N SER A 239 5.01 1.66 -3.69
CA SER A 239 6.39 1.27 -3.39
C SER A 239 6.96 0.33 -4.47
N GLU A 240 6.16 -0.66 -4.90
CA GLU A 240 6.52 -1.61 -5.95
C GLU A 240 6.75 -0.93 -7.29
N ALA A 241 5.86 -0.02 -7.70
CA ALA A 241 5.98 0.73 -8.94
C ALA A 241 7.23 1.64 -8.94
N LEU A 242 7.47 2.38 -7.85
CA LEU A 242 8.62 3.26 -7.70
C LEU A 242 9.95 2.48 -7.78
N VAL A 243 10.05 1.36 -7.07
CA VAL A 243 11.24 0.50 -7.09
C VAL A 243 11.41 -0.19 -8.46
N ALA A 244 10.32 -0.42 -9.19
CA ALA A 244 10.36 -0.92 -10.56
C ALA A 244 10.70 0.15 -11.61
N GLY A 245 10.74 1.44 -11.23
CA GLY A 245 10.96 2.56 -12.14
C GLY A 245 9.73 2.89 -13.02
N LEU A 246 8.53 2.48 -12.59
CA LEU A 246 7.28 2.76 -13.28
C LEU A 246 6.63 4.02 -12.69
N PRO A 247 6.35 5.06 -13.50
CA PRO A 247 5.66 6.26 -13.02
C PRO A 247 4.21 5.95 -12.63
N VAL A 248 3.66 6.76 -11.72
CA VAL A 248 2.35 6.56 -11.12
C VAL A 248 1.46 7.78 -11.39
N ILE A 249 0.18 7.58 -11.70
CA ILE A 249 -0.88 8.57 -11.50
C ILE A 249 -1.73 8.08 -10.34
N ALA A 250 -1.96 8.94 -9.34
CA ALA A 250 -2.63 8.55 -8.11
C ALA A 250 -3.73 9.54 -7.73
N SER A 251 -4.78 9.02 -7.07
CA SER A 251 -5.75 9.86 -6.37
C SER A 251 -5.05 10.70 -5.29
N ASP A 252 -5.45 11.95 -5.16
CA ASP A 252 -4.94 12.90 -4.15
C ASP A 252 -5.53 12.57 -2.78
N ILE A 253 -4.87 11.66 -2.08
CA ILE A 253 -5.16 11.22 -0.71
C ILE A 253 -3.87 11.22 0.11
N ASP A 254 -3.96 11.40 1.42
CA ASP A 254 -2.79 11.42 2.32
C ASP A 254 -1.86 10.22 2.13
N GLY A 255 -2.43 9.03 1.92
CA GLY A 255 -1.65 7.82 1.67
C GLY A 255 -0.84 7.84 0.37
N SER A 256 -1.33 8.50 -0.68
CA SER A 256 -0.60 8.71 -1.93
C SER A 256 0.43 9.82 -1.78
N VAL A 257 0.01 10.97 -1.23
CA VAL A 257 0.86 12.16 -1.04
C VAL A 257 2.04 11.85 -0.11
N GLY A 258 1.80 11.13 0.97
CA GLY A 258 2.85 10.72 1.91
C GLY A 258 3.95 9.85 1.26
N LEU A 259 3.60 9.04 0.25
CA LEU A 259 4.56 8.19 -0.46
C LEU A 259 5.22 8.90 -1.66
N LEU A 260 4.44 9.63 -2.47
CA LEU A 260 4.91 10.26 -3.71
C LEU A 260 5.49 11.67 -3.49
N GLY A 261 5.10 12.35 -2.41
CA GLY A 261 5.51 13.73 -2.08
C GLY A 261 4.48 14.78 -2.49
N GLU A 262 4.47 15.91 -1.79
CA GLU A 262 3.46 16.96 -1.97
C GLU A 262 3.54 17.62 -3.37
N ASP A 263 4.73 17.77 -3.93
CA ASP A 263 4.97 18.40 -5.24
C ASP A 263 4.86 17.42 -6.42
N TYR A 264 4.26 16.26 -6.23
CA TYR A 264 4.16 15.27 -7.29
C TYR A 264 3.15 15.67 -8.37
N ALA A 265 3.54 15.63 -9.62
CA ALA A 265 2.75 16.13 -10.76
C ALA A 265 1.66 15.15 -11.25
N GLY A 266 1.56 13.95 -10.68
CA GLY A 266 0.64 12.89 -11.12
C GLY A 266 -0.60 12.71 -10.25
N TYR A 267 -1.03 13.73 -9.49
CA TYR A 267 -2.26 13.66 -8.68
C TYR A 267 -3.50 14.09 -9.45
N TYR A 268 -4.61 13.44 -9.13
CA TYR A 268 -5.95 13.87 -9.55
C TYR A 268 -6.93 13.77 -8.37
N PRO A 269 -7.98 14.61 -8.34
CA PRO A 269 -8.97 14.61 -7.26
C PRO A 269 -9.69 13.26 -7.16
N VAL A 270 -9.90 12.78 -5.93
CA VAL A 270 -10.58 11.51 -5.64
C VAL A 270 -11.90 11.41 -6.40
N LYS A 271 -12.17 10.26 -7.02
CA LYS A 271 -13.39 9.97 -7.81
C LYS A 271 -13.59 10.84 -9.04
N ASN A 272 -12.64 11.70 -9.44
CA ASN A 272 -12.75 12.55 -10.61
C ASN A 272 -12.28 11.86 -11.89
N THR A 273 -13.23 11.29 -12.63
CA THR A 273 -12.97 10.58 -13.89
C THR A 273 -12.43 11.49 -14.99
N ALA A 274 -12.90 12.75 -15.06
CA ALA A 274 -12.47 13.70 -16.09
C ALA A 274 -10.99 14.09 -15.89
N SER A 275 -10.61 14.47 -14.67
CA SER A 275 -9.22 14.81 -14.36
C SER A 275 -8.28 13.62 -14.58
N LEU A 276 -8.68 12.40 -14.20
CA LEU A 276 -7.89 11.21 -14.51
C LEU A 276 -7.72 11.02 -16.01
N ARG A 277 -8.79 11.16 -16.80
CA ARG A 277 -8.75 11.06 -18.28
C ARG A 277 -7.78 12.06 -18.87
N GLU A 278 -7.81 13.32 -18.43
CA GLU A 278 -6.89 14.38 -18.89
C GLU A 278 -5.42 14.00 -18.64
N LEU A 279 -5.10 13.51 -17.44
CA LEU A 279 -3.74 13.09 -17.11
C LEU A 279 -3.30 11.85 -17.93
N LEU A 280 -4.21 10.92 -18.22
CA LEU A 280 -3.91 9.77 -19.05
C LEU A 280 -3.61 10.17 -20.51
N LEU A 281 -4.42 11.05 -21.08
CA LEU A 281 -4.19 11.59 -22.42
C LEU A 281 -2.89 12.41 -22.49
N LYS A 282 -2.61 13.21 -21.44
CA LYS A 282 -1.36 13.94 -21.33
C LYS A 282 -0.16 12.98 -21.28
N ALA A 283 -0.25 11.91 -20.47
CA ALA A 283 0.82 10.93 -20.39
C ALA A 283 1.06 10.18 -21.71
N GLU A 284 0.01 9.92 -22.50
CA GLU A 284 0.15 9.29 -23.81
C GLU A 284 0.81 10.23 -24.84
N SER A 285 0.47 11.52 -24.81
CA SER A 285 0.87 12.49 -25.85
C SER A 285 2.13 13.30 -25.52
N ASP A 286 2.46 13.44 -24.21
CA ASP A 286 3.56 14.28 -23.72
C ASP A 286 4.63 13.42 -23.03
N THR A 287 5.68 13.10 -23.77
CA THR A 287 6.82 12.34 -23.25
C THR A 287 7.55 13.08 -22.12
N ALA A 288 7.59 14.43 -22.15
CA ALA A 288 8.24 15.21 -21.10
C ALA A 288 7.47 15.09 -19.78
N TYR A 289 6.15 15.02 -19.84
CA TYR A 289 5.34 14.78 -18.65
C TYR A 289 5.63 13.41 -18.02
N VAL A 290 5.70 12.34 -18.82
CA VAL A 290 6.06 11.00 -18.31
C VAL A 290 7.45 11.01 -17.68
N GLN A 291 8.43 11.64 -18.33
CA GLN A 291 9.79 11.79 -17.80
C GLN A 291 9.83 12.58 -16.48
N LEU A 292 8.97 13.60 -16.33
CA LEU A 292 8.82 14.32 -15.07
C LEU A 292 8.33 13.40 -13.96
N LEU A 293 7.28 12.60 -14.22
CA LEU A 293 6.75 11.62 -13.26
C LEU A 293 7.81 10.56 -12.90
N GLU A 294 8.53 10.01 -13.90
CA GLU A 294 9.62 9.05 -13.67
C GLU A 294 10.72 9.64 -12.78
N LYS A 295 11.12 10.88 -13.04
CA LYS A 295 12.13 11.59 -12.24
C LYS A 295 11.67 11.81 -10.78
N GLN A 296 10.42 12.23 -10.60
CA GLN A 296 9.86 12.43 -9.26
C GLN A 296 9.73 11.11 -8.49
N CYS A 297 9.25 10.04 -9.13
CA CYS A 297 9.20 8.68 -8.56
C CYS A 297 10.60 8.18 -8.17
N SER A 298 11.58 8.34 -9.05
CA SER A 298 12.96 7.91 -8.83
C SER A 298 13.61 8.56 -7.61
N LYS A 299 13.33 9.84 -7.35
CA LYS A 299 13.85 10.55 -6.16
C LYS A 299 13.38 9.91 -4.85
N ARG A 300 12.23 9.27 -4.86
CA ARG A 300 11.64 8.66 -3.66
C ARG A 300 11.88 7.15 -3.56
N ALA A 301 12.28 6.49 -4.64
CA ALA A 301 12.47 5.04 -4.69
C ALA A 301 13.41 4.50 -3.59
N GLY A 302 14.41 5.29 -3.18
CA GLY A 302 15.34 4.94 -2.10
C GLY A 302 14.67 4.71 -0.74
N LEU A 303 13.52 5.36 -0.47
CA LEU A 303 12.74 5.18 0.77
C LEU A 303 12.12 3.78 0.87
N PHE A 304 11.94 3.09 -0.24
CA PHE A 304 11.23 1.83 -0.35
C PHE A 304 12.17 0.63 -0.58
N THR A 305 13.44 0.76 -0.19
CA THR A 305 14.39 -0.35 -0.20
C THR A 305 14.23 -1.22 1.06
N ARG A 306 14.59 -2.52 0.95
CA ARG A 306 14.53 -3.43 2.11
C ARG A 306 15.46 -2.99 3.23
N GLU A 307 16.58 -2.40 2.86
CA GLU A 307 17.58 -1.83 3.78
C GLU A 307 17.01 -0.66 4.56
N ALA A 308 16.30 0.27 3.89
CA ALA A 308 15.66 1.41 4.54
C ALA A 308 14.55 0.97 5.52
N GLU A 309 13.67 0.04 5.11
CA GLU A 309 12.62 -0.49 6.00
C GLU A 309 13.22 -1.23 7.21
N LYS A 310 14.24 -2.07 6.99
CA LYS A 310 14.97 -2.75 8.08
C LYS A 310 15.64 -1.76 9.02
N GLN A 311 16.28 -0.70 8.47
CA GLN A 311 16.91 0.34 9.29
C GLN A 311 15.87 1.08 10.14
N GLY A 312 14.69 1.43 9.57
CA GLY A 312 13.60 2.03 10.33
C GLY A 312 13.16 1.18 11.53
N TRP A 313 13.13 -0.14 11.39
CA TRP A 313 12.89 -1.04 12.51
C TRP A 313 14.02 -1.05 13.54
N ALA A 314 15.28 -1.04 13.10
CA ALA A 314 16.44 -0.98 14.00
C ALA A 314 16.43 0.33 14.80
N ASP A 315 16.17 1.46 14.14
CA ASP A 315 16.11 2.78 14.78
C ASP A 315 14.98 2.86 15.81
N LEU A 316 13.79 2.31 15.47
CA LEU A 316 12.65 2.27 16.38
C LEU A 316 12.96 1.43 17.65
N LEU A 317 13.53 0.24 17.49
CA LEU A 317 13.90 -0.60 18.63
C LEU A 317 14.97 0.05 19.49
N MET A 318 15.97 0.67 18.88
CA MET A 318 17.02 1.42 19.59
C MET A 318 16.44 2.60 20.38
N ASP A 319 15.48 3.36 19.81
CA ASP A 319 14.77 4.46 20.49
C ASP A 319 13.96 3.96 21.69
N MET A 320 13.51 2.72 21.67
CA MET A 320 12.81 2.09 22.78
C MET A 320 13.74 1.46 23.82
N GLY A 321 15.06 1.46 23.60
CA GLY A 321 16.05 0.84 24.49
C GLY A 321 16.03 -0.69 24.47
N VAL A 322 15.64 -1.29 23.37
CA VAL A 322 15.47 -2.75 23.21
C VAL A 322 16.27 -3.30 22.03
#